data_04650a265a972dd596fac5bf7ae45d64
#
_entry.id   04650a265a972dd596fac5bf7ae45d64
#
_cell.length_a   1.000
_cell.length_b   1.000
_cell.length_c   1.000
_cell.angle_alpha   90.00
_cell.angle_beta   90.00
_cell.angle_gamma   90.00
#
_symmetry.space_group_name_H-M   'P 1'
#
loop_
_entity.id
_entity.type
_entity.pdbx_description
1 polymer ?
#
loop_
_entity_poly.entity_id
_entity_poly.type
_entity_poly.pdbx_seq_one_letter_code
_entity_poly.pdbx_strand_id
1 'polypeptide(L)'
;MAGNIKSGVTILGVAGTYSGEASKLQAKTVTPTKAKQDITADEGYDALSQVTVEAIPVEYADVSGVTAAAGDVLANKVFVGADGAEAAGTMPNNGAVQASIDGLTQTEYTVPAGYHTGTGKV
;
A
#
# COMPACT_ATOMS: atom_id res chain seq x y z
N MET A 1 -10.57 43.09 33.21
CA MET A 1 -9.43 42.91 34.16
C MET A 1 -9.55 41.57 34.90
N ALA A 2 -10.62 41.32 35.64
CA ALA A 2 -10.77 40.08 36.38
C ALA A 2 -10.71 38.81 35.51
N GLY A 3 -11.21 38.87 34.29
CA GLY A 3 -11.17 37.78 33.31
C GLY A 3 -9.78 37.38 32.78
N ASN A 4 -8.76 38.22 33.03
CA ASN A 4 -7.37 37.94 32.68
C ASN A 4 -6.54 37.43 33.88
N ILE A 5 -7.15 37.38 35.06
CA ILE A 5 -6.52 36.89 36.29
C ILE A 5 -7.06 35.49 36.58
N LYS A 6 -6.16 34.53 36.78
CA LYS A 6 -6.55 33.14 37.09
C LYS A 6 -7.45 33.09 38.33
N SER A 7 -8.51 32.27 38.29
CA SER A 7 -9.37 32.03 39.43
C SER A 7 -8.57 31.55 40.66
N GLY A 8 -8.88 32.09 41.80
CA GLY A 8 -8.14 31.85 43.07
C GLY A 8 -6.92 32.73 43.28
N VAL A 9 -6.58 33.62 42.33
CA VAL A 9 -5.52 34.64 42.46
C VAL A 9 -6.16 36.01 42.62
N THR A 10 -5.68 36.81 43.56
CA THR A 10 -6.12 38.19 43.75
C THR A 10 -4.92 39.11 43.53
N ILE A 11 -5.09 40.10 42.65
CA ILE A 11 -4.06 41.10 42.35
C ILE A 11 -4.66 42.48 42.60
N LEU A 12 -4.02 43.24 43.50
CA LEU A 12 -4.46 44.57 43.90
C LEU A 12 -5.94 44.62 44.30
N GLY A 13 -6.43 43.61 45.06
CA GLY A 13 -7.78 43.51 45.48
C GLY A 13 -8.78 43.02 44.44
N VAL A 14 -8.35 42.74 43.23
CA VAL A 14 -9.19 42.17 42.15
C VAL A 14 -9.04 40.66 42.15
N ALA A 15 -10.14 39.96 42.46
CA ALA A 15 -10.20 38.51 42.37
C ALA A 15 -10.26 38.05 40.92
N GLY A 16 -9.40 37.10 40.52
CA GLY A 16 -9.41 36.52 39.18
C GLY A 16 -10.65 35.65 38.94
N THR A 17 -11.16 35.72 37.75
CA THR A 17 -12.33 34.93 37.29
C THR A 17 -11.99 34.02 36.08
N TYR A 18 -10.76 34.08 35.58
CA TYR A 18 -10.33 33.18 34.49
C TYR A 18 -10.15 31.76 35.04
N SER A 19 -11.10 30.89 34.70
CA SER A 19 -11.09 29.49 35.19
C SER A 19 -10.05 28.64 34.45
N GLY A 20 -9.58 29.08 33.25
CA GLY A 20 -8.63 28.33 32.45
C GLY A 20 -9.16 26.91 32.20
N GLU A 21 -10.15 26.76 31.35
CA GLU A 21 -10.59 25.41 31.01
C GLU A 21 -9.40 24.60 30.49
N ALA A 22 -9.26 23.38 31.05
CA ALA A 22 -8.27 22.46 30.54
C ALA A 22 -8.58 22.15 29.06
N SER A 23 -7.56 22.19 28.20
CA SER A 23 -7.71 21.83 26.81
C SER A 23 -8.33 20.44 26.67
N LYS A 24 -9.33 20.34 25.80
CA LYS A 24 -9.94 19.06 25.44
C LYS A 24 -9.07 18.38 24.40
N LEU A 25 -8.31 17.41 24.84
CA LEU A 25 -7.42 16.64 23.97
C LEU A 25 -8.06 15.33 23.52
N GLN A 26 -7.76 14.91 22.32
CA GLN A 26 -8.27 13.67 21.72
C GLN A 26 -7.11 12.74 21.35
N ALA A 27 -7.24 11.45 21.66
CA ALA A 27 -6.41 10.41 21.10
C ALA A 27 -7.13 9.79 19.89
N LYS A 28 -6.40 9.56 18.80
CA LYS A 28 -6.92 8.91 17.61
C LYS A 28 -6.08 7.70 17.24
N THR A 29 -6.76 6.69 16.69
CA THR A 29 -6.14 5.52 16.06
C THR A 29 -6.48 5.54 14.58
N VAL A 30 -5.48 5.35 13.71
CA VAL A 30 -5.66 5.33 12.27
C VAL A 30 -5.03 4.10 11.66
N THR A 31 -5.69 3.53 10.68
CA THR A 31 -5.14 2.46 9.86
C THR A 31 -4.52 3.08 8.61
N PRO A 32 -3.25 2.79 8.30
CA PRO A 32 -2.60 3.31 7.11
C PRO A 32 -3.32 2.88 5.84
N THR A 33 -3.34 3.77 4.85
CA THR A 33 -3.84 3.49 3.49
C THR A 33 -2.81 3.90 2.45
N LYS A 34 -3.05 3.58 1.18
CA LYS A 34 -2.19 4.05 0.07
C LYS A 34 -2.31 5.56 -0.16
N ALA A 35 -3.37 6.18 0.31
CA ALA A 35 -3.58 7.62 0.17
C ALA A 35 -3.00 8.39 1.37
N LYS A 36 -2.62 9.65 1.12
CA LYS A 36 -2.28 10.58 2.18
C LYS A 36 -3.46 10.74 3.13
N GLN A 37 -3.18 10.73 4.43
CA GLN A 37 -4.15 10.96 5.49
C GLN A 37 -3.72 12.16 6.32
N ASP A 38 -4.58 13.14 6.46
CA ASP A 38 -4.38 14.28 7.35
C ASP A 38 -5.23 14.03 8.62
N ILE A 39 -4.56 13.88 9.76
CA ILE A 39 -5.21 13.53 11.01
C ILE A 39 -5.33 14.78 11.87
N THR A 40 -6.54 15.24 12.05
CA THR A 40 -6.87 16.41 12.86
C THR A 40 -7.81 16.02 14.00
N ALA A 41 -7.89 16.88 15.02
CA ALA A 41 -8.86 16.70 16.07
C ALA A 41 -10.29 16.89 15.53
N ASP A 42 -11.24 16.13 16.09
CA ASP A 42 -12.65 16.27 15.76
C ASP A 42 -13.22 17.56 16.36
N GLU A 43 -14.38 17.96 15.84
CA GLU A 43 -15.11 19.11 16.39
C GLU A 43 -15.35 18.92 17.90
N GLY A 44 -15.12 19.97 18.66
CA GLY A 44 -15.22 19.95 20.13
C GLY A 44 -13.95 19.60 20.87
N TYR A 45 -12.87 19.26 20.15
CA TYR A 45 -11.54 19.06 20.73
C TYR A 45 -10.57 20.16 20.28
N ASP A 46 -9.65 20.53 21.16
CA ASP A 46 -8.69 21.61 20.90
C ASP A 46 -7.48 21.12 20.14
N ALA A 47 -7.05 19.88 20.39
CA ALA A 47 -5.87 19.29 19.77
C ALA A 47 -5.86 17.77 19.93
N LEU A 48 -4.89 17.12 19.28
CA LEU A 48 -4.59 15.71 19.50
C LEU A 48 -3.58 15.54 20.63
N SER A 49 -3.84 14.62 21.55
CA SER A 49 -2.89 14.20 22.57
C SER A 49 -1.96 13.10 22.07
N GLN A 50 -2.48 12.23 21.21
CA GLN A 50 -1.76 11.08 20.64
C GLN A 50 -2.43 10.64 19.34
N VAL A 51 -1.61 10.22 18.38
CA VAL A 51 -2.07 9.46 17.23
C VAL A 51 -1.38 8.10 17.26
N THR A 52 -2.17 7.05 17.31
CA THR A 52 -1.69 5.67 17.15
C THR A 52 -1.90 5.26 15.71
N VAL A 53 -0.83 4.91 15.02
CA VAL A 53 -0.89 4.37 13.65
C VAL A 53 -0.80 2.85 13.76
N GLU A 54 -1.82 2.16 13.30
CA GLU A 54 -1.86 0.70 13.25
C GLU A 54 -0.77 0.14 12.32
N ALA A 55 -0.48 -1.14 12.44
CA ALA A 55 0.41 -1.82 11.50
C ALA A 55 -0.11 -1.68 10.06
N ILE A 56 0.82 -1.59 9.11
CA ILE A 56 0.46 -1.58 7.68
C ILE A 56 -0.29 -2.87 7.37
N PRO A 57 -1.52 -2.80 6.81
CA PRO A 57 -2.28 -3.99 6.45
C PRO A 57 -1.51 -4.91 5.49
N VAL A 58 -1.69 -6.22 5.65
CA VAL A 58 -0.95 -7.25 4.87
C VAL A 58 -1.17 -7.15 3.36
N GLU A 59 -2.28 -6.57 2.93
CA GLU A 59 -2.57 -6.30 1.52
C GLU A 59 -1.67 -5.22 0.89
N TYR A 60 -0.91 -4.47 1.70
CA TYR A 60 0.02 -3.45 1.24
C TYR A 60 1.46 -3.95 1.38
N ALA A 61 1.81 -4.96 0.61
CA ALA A 61 3.16 -5.51 0.60
C ALA A 61 4.18 -4.52 0.00
N ASP A 62 5.43 -4.60 0.47
CA ASP A 62 6.55 -3.92 -0.17
C ASP A 62 6.90 -4.65 -1.48
N VAL A 63 6.69 -3.97 -2.59
CA VAL A 63 6.93 -4.50 -3.94
C VAL A 63 8.19 -3.93 -4.60
N SER A 64 9.01 -3.16 -3.87
CA SER A 64 10.20 -2.51 -4.40
C SER A 64 11.25 -3.50 -4.95
N GLY A 65 11.23 -4.73 -4.46
CA GLY A 65 12.11 -5.81 -4.92
C GLY A 65 11.55 -6.64 -6.09
N VAL A 66 10.36 -6.32 -6.62
CA VAL A 66 9.75 -7.07 -7.72
C VAL A 66 10.46 -6.72 -9.02
N THR A 67 10.98 -7.75 -9.71
CA THR A 67 11.68 -7.63 -10.99
C THR A 67 10.91 -8.26 -12.16
N ALA A 68 9.81 -8.99 -11.84
CA ALA A 68 8.99 -9.62 -12.87
C ALA A 68 8.32 -8.58 -13.77
N ALA A 69 8.39 -8.81 -15.07
CA ALA A 69 7.68 -8.07 -16.10
C ALA A 69 6.57 -8.93 -16.72
N ALA A 70 5.70 -8.33 -17.51
CA ALA A 70 4.58 -9.05 -18.14
C ALA A 70 5.03 -10.27 -18.99
N GLY A 71 6.20 -10.17 -19.62
CA GLY A 71 6.77 -11.26 -20.41
C GLY A 71 7.27 -12.46 -19.59
N ASP A 72 7.48 -12.29 -18.28
CA ASP A 72 7.95 -13.34 -17.37
C ASP A 72 6.78 -14.13 -16.75
N VAL A 73 5.56 -13.64 -16.93
CA VAL A 73 4.35 -14.21 -16.35
C VAL A 73 3.43 -14.75 -17.44
N LEU A 74 2.93 -15.96 -17.24
CA LEU A 74 2.04 -16.61 -18.19
C LEU A 74 0.82 -15.74 -18.54
N ALA A 75 0.45 -15.73 -19.82
CA ALA A 75 -0.81 -15.14 -20.27
C ALA A 75 -1.99 -15.68 -19.44
N ASN A 76 -2.97 -14.83 -19.16
CA ASN A 76 -4.12 -15.10 -18.28
C ASN A 76 -3.77 -15.28 -16.78
N LYS A 77 -2.55 -14.97 -16.37
CA LYS A 77 -2.19 -14.79 -14.97
C LYS A 77 -2.00 -13.30 -14.66
N VAL A 78 -2.28 -12.92 -13.42
CA VAL A 78 -2.09 -11.56 -12.94
C VAL A 78 -0.96 -11.56 -11.90
N PHE A 79 -0.14 -10.53 -11.91
CA PHE A 79 0.91 -10.30 -10.92
C PHE A 79 0.89 -8.83 -10.47
N VAL A 80 1.59 -8.55 -9.40
CA VAL A 80 1.78 -7.16 -8.95
C VAL A 80 3.19 -6.72 -9.33
N GLY A 81 3.28 -5.65 -10.08
CA GLY A 81 4.55 -5.07 -10.52
C GLY A 81 5.25 -4.25 -9.43
N ALA A 82 6.46 -3.78 -9.73
CA ALA A 82 7.25 -2.93 -8.83
C ALA A 82 6.58 -1.56 -8.56
N ASP A 83 5.63 -1.16 -9.38
CA ASP A 83 4.80 0.03 -9.19
C ASP A 83 3.62 -0.18 -8.23
N GLY A 84 3.45 -1.41 -7.73
CA GLY A 84 2.35 -1.79 -6.87
C GLY A 84 1.01 -1.95 -7.57
N ALA A 85 0.99 -1.91 -8.91
CA ALA A 85 -0.21 -2.13 -9.70
C ALA A 85 -0.33 -3.58 -10.17
N GLU A 86 -1.57 -4.05 -10.31
CA GLU A 86 -1.84 -5.33 -10.95
C GLU A 86 -1.59 -5.25 -12.45
N ALA A 87 -0.91 -6.24 -13.00
CA ALA A 87 -0.62 -6.35 -14.42
C ALA A 87 -0.89 -7.77 -14.91
N ALA A 88 -1.29 -7.90 -16.16
CA ALA A 88 -1.50 -9.21 -16.78
C ALA A 88 -0.21 -9.74 -17.40
N GLY A 89 0.06 -11.03 -17.21
CA GLY A 89 1.13 -11.73 -17.88
C GLY A 89 0.88 -11.86 -19.38
N THR A 90 1.95 -11.86 -20.15
CA THR A 90 1.90 -11.95 -21.62
C THR A 90 2.70 -13.12 -22.19
N MET A 91 3.42 -13.89 -21.37
CA MET A 91 4.17 -15.06 -21.83
C MET A 91 3.23 -16.10 -22.45
N PRO A 92 3.43 -16.48 -23.71
CA PRO A 92 2.61 -17.53 -24.32
C PRO A 92 2.73 -18.85 -23.58
N ASN A 93 1.63 -19.57 -23.43
CA ASN A 93 1.63 -20.96 -22.94
C ASN A 93 1.47 -21.90 -24.14
N ASN A 94 2.59 -22.48 -24.55
CA ASN A 94 2.63 -23.40 -25.69
C ASN A 94 2.30 -24.87 -25.30
N GLY A 95 2.16 -25.14 -24.00
CA GLY A 95 1.86 -26.48 -23.53
C GLY A 95 2.93 -27.50 -23.91
N ALA A 96 2.49 -28.68 -24.34
CA ALA A 96 3.35 -29.74 -24.88
C ALA A 96 3.48 -29.58 -26.39
N VAL A 97 4.61 -29.08 -26.86
CA VAL A 97 4.88 -28.95 -28.28
C VAL A 97 5.29 -30.30 -28.87
N GLN A 98 4.67 -30.68 -29.96
CA GLN A 98 5.01 -31.88 -30.73
C GLN A 98 5.56 -31.43 -32.08
N ALA A 99 6.69 -31.94 -32.47
CA ALA A 99 7.29 -31.69 -33.79
C ALA A 99 7.81 -33.01 -34.40
N SER A 100 7.89 -33.07 -35.68
CA SER A 100 8.47 -34.20 -36.41
C SER A 100 9.50 -33.67 -37.40
N ILE A 101 10.69 -34.20 -37.33
CA ILE A 101 11.78 -33.88 -38.26
C ILE A 101 12.10 -35.15 -39.08
N ASP A 102 11.89 -35.10 -40.41
CA ASP A 102 12.12 -36.24 -41.29
C ASP A 102 13.59 -36.31 -41.81
N GLY A 103 14.33 -35.23 -41.60
CA GLY A 103 15.75 -35.15 -42.03
C GLY A 103 15.94 -34.96 -43.56
N LEU A 104 14.87 -34.99 -44.35
CA LEU A 104 14.91 -34.84 -45.80
C LEU A 104 14.33 -33.51 -46.25
N THR A 105 13.05 -33.21 -45.85
CA THR A 105 12.33 -31.99 -46.20
C THR A 105 12.28 -31.03 -45.02
N GLN A 106 12.23 -31.54 -43.82
CA GLN A 106 12.24 -30.76 -42.59
C GLN A 106 13.45 -31.16 -41.75
N THR A 107 14.45 -30.29 -41.70
CA THR A 107 15.73 -30.54 -41.05
C THR A 107 15.90 -29.79 -39.72
N GLU A 108 15.02 -28.82 -39.46
CA GLU A 108 14.99 -28.04 -38.22
C GLU A 108 13.59 -27.75 -37.74
N TYR A 109 13.46 -27.51 -36.47
CA TYR A 109 12.24 -27.04 -35.82
C TYR A 109 12.57 -25.89 -34.88
N THR A 110 11.95 -24.73 -35.14
CA THR A 110 12.10 -23.57 -34.25
C THR A 110 11.10 -23.69 -33.10
N VAL A 111 11.62 -23.83 -31.87
CA VAL A 111 10.79 -23.87 -30.66
C VAL A 111 10.15 -22.48 -30.47
N PRO A 112 8.81 -22.37 -30.39
CA PRO A 112 8.17 -21.09 -30.15
C PRO A 112 8.60 -20.49 -28.81
N ALA A 113 8.76 -19.16 -28.75
CA ALA A 113 9.00 -18.47 -27.49
C ALA A 113 7.83 -18.63 -26.54
N GLY A 114 8.12 -18.78 -25.23
CA GLY A 114 7.11 -18.90 -24.19
C GLY A 114 7.31 -20.12 -23.29
N TYR A 115 6.29 -20.39 -22.48
CA TYR A 115 6.29 -21.53 -21.56
C TYR A 115 5.99 -22.85 -22.29
N HIS A 116 6.71 -23.90 -21.92
CA HIS A 116 6.50 -25.28 -22.38
C HIS A 116 6.40 -26.21 -21.15
N THR A 117 5.49 -27.19 -21.19
CA THR A 117 5.27 -28.12 -20.07
C THR A 117 6.44 -29.10 -19.83
N GLY A 118 7.41 -29.14 -20.72
CA GLY A 118 8.52 -30.10 -20.66
C GLY A 118 8.18 -31.52 -21.13
N THR A 119 6.95 -31.77 -21.57
CA THR A 119 6.50 -33.05 -22.10
C THR A 119 6.42 -33.10 -23.63
N GLY A 120 6.86 -32.03 -24.29
CA GLY A 120 6.99 -31.97 -25.73
C GLY A 120 8.00 -32.99 -26.26
N LYS A 121 7.82 -33.43 -27.50
CA LYS A 121 8.69 -34.42 -28.18
C LYS A 121 8.98 -33.96 -29.61
N VAL A 122 10.16 -34.29 -30.05
CA VAL A 122 10.61 -34.15 -31.44
C VAL A 122 10.93 -35.53 -32.00
#